data_ebb1dcba7791898bc2d41521bf0b275f
#
_entry.id   ebb1dcba7791898bc2d41521bf0b275f
#
_cell.length_a   1.000
_cell.length_b   1.000
_cell.length_c   1.000
_cell.angle_alpha   90.00
_cell.angle_beta   90.00
_cell.angle_gamma   90.00
#
_symmetry.space_group_name_H-M   'P 1'
#
loop_
_entity.id
_entity.type
_entity.pdbx_description
1 polymer ?
#
loop_
_entity_poly.entity_id
_entity_poly.type
_entity_poly.pdbx_seq_one_letter_code
_entity_poly.pdbx_strand_id
1 'polypeptide(L)'
;MKQDSTQRLAKAISNAGICSRRDAELLIKNSQVMVNGVIIDSPATLVDNTSIIEVSGKVIDQQQTPRLWTYYKPVGLITSHKDNYGRETVFENLVLQNMPRVISIGRLDLNSEGLLLLTNNGDLARKFELPSSKLERVYKVRAHGNPSLLLKNYKNIEIDQIRYDPKLIKLIKSGKTNCWFEVILTEGKNREIRKIFEYFGLSVNRLIRISYGGFILGDLQPNQYKEMPFEKFKKFL
;
A
#
# COMPACT_ATOMS: atom_id res chain seq x y z
N MET A 1 25.19 -3.60 -21.59
CA MET A 1 24.45 -4.88 -21.66
C MET A 1 23.45 -4.86 -20.53
N LYS A 2 22.12 -4.76 -20.80
CA LYS A 2 21.08 -4.96 -19.79
C LYS A 2 21.15 -6.45 -19.41
N GLN A 3 21.41 -6.77 -18.14
CA GLN A 3 21.24 -8.12 -17.62
C GLN A 3 19.80 -8.55 -17.93
N ASP A 4 19.64 -9.64 -18.70
CA ASP A 4 18.35 -10.30 -18.89
C ASP A 4 17.89 -10.85 -17.54
N SER A 5 17.14 -10.02 -16.83
CA SER A 5 16.61 -10.41 -15.51
C SER A 5 15.43 -11.34 -15.72
N THR A 6 15.64 -12.63 -15.52
CA THR A 6 14.55 -13.58 -15.48
C THR A 6 13.64 -13.35 -14.30
N GLN A 7 12.35 -13.54 -14.48
CA GLN A 7 11.34 -13.47 -13.42
C GLN A 7 10.35 -14.63 -13.52
N ARG A 8 9.63 -14.92 -12.44
CA ARG A 8 8.57 -15.93 -12.47
C ARG A 8 7.44 -15.53 -13.41
N LEU A 9 6.94 -16.48 -14.20
CA LEU A 9 5.85 -16.28 -15.16
C LEU A 9 4.62 -15.62 -14.50
N ALA A 10 4.20 -16.08 -13.31
CA ALA A 10 3.10 -15.47 -12.59
C ALA A 10 3.36 -14.00 -12.21
N LYS A 11 4.64 -13.60 -11.96
CA LYS A 11 5.01 -12.20 -11.73
C LYS A 11 4.89 -11.38 -13.02
N ALA A 12 5.34 -11.91 -14.16
CA ALA A 12 5.23 -11.26 -15.45
C ALA A 12 3.77 -10.98 -15.82
N ILE A 13 2.88 -11.97 -15.70
CA ILE A 13 1.43 -11.85 -15.94
C ILE A 13 0.80 -10.79 -15.02
N SER A 14 1.17 -10.79 -13.74
CA SER A 14 0.65 -9.80 -12.78
C SER A 14 1.14 -8.39 -13.06
N ASN A 15 2.42 -8.23 -13.46
CA ASN A 15 3.00 -6.94 -13.82
C ASN A 15 2.40 -6.39 -15.13
N ALA A 16 1.96 -7.27 -16.03
CA ALA A 16 1.20 -6.90 -17.23
C ALA A 16 -0.24 -6.44 -16.92
N GLY A 17 -0.65 -6.43 -15.64
CA GLY A 17 -1.96 -5.93 -15.22
C GLY A 17 -3.13 -6.89 -15.46
N ILE A 18 -2.88 -8.15 -15.85
CA ILE A 18 -3.93 -9.12 -16.17
C ILE A 18 -4.69 -9.57 -14.92
N CYS A 19 -3.96 -10.05 -13.89
CA CYS A 19 -4.58 -10.56 -12.66
C CYS A 19 -3.59 -10.49 -11.47
N SER A 20 -3.99 -10.99 -10.29
CA SER A 20 -3.06 -11.14 -9.18
C SER A 20 -2.05 -12.27 -9.44
N ARG A 21 -0.90 -12.28 -8.74
CA ARG A 21 0.06 -13.39 -8.85
C ARG A 21 -0.57 -14.76 -8.54
N ARG A 22 -1.46 -14.84 -7.54
CA ARG A 22 -2.17 -16.06 -7.16
C ARG A 22 -3.14 -16.52 -8.26
N ASP A 23 -3.89 -15.57 -8.85
CA ASP A 23 -4.78 -15.89 -9.95
C ASP A 23 -3.97 -16.29 -11.20
N ALA A 24 -2.81 -15.67 -11.45
CA ALA A 24 -1.90 -16.06 -12.53
C ALA A 24 -1.36 -17.50 -12.33
N GLU A 25 -1.02 -17.90 -11.10
CA GLU A 25 -0.62 -19.26 -10.78
C GLU A 25 -1.76 -20.27 -11.08
N LEU A 26 -3.01 -19.88 -10.84
CA LEU A 26 -4.18 -20.72 -11.20
C LEU A 26 -4.35 -20.83 -12.72
N LEU A 27 -4.20 -19.71 -13.46
CA LEU A 27 -4.25 -19.74 -14.93
C LEU A 27 -3.15 -20.66 -15.51
N ILE A 28 -1.93 -20.60 -14.97
CA ILE A 28 -0.83 -21.49 -15.38
C ILE A 28 -1.16 -22.94 -15.11
N LYS A 29 -1.59 -23.30 -13.89
CA LYS A 29 -1.98 -24.66 -13.52
C LYS A 29 -3.12 -25.23 -14.36
N ASN A 30 -4.01 -24.35 -14.85
CA ASN A 30 -5.13 -24.73 -15.71
C ASN A 30 -4.76 -24.74 -17.20
N SER A 31 -3.45 -24.70 -17.56
CA SER A 31 -2.94 -24.71 -18.93
C SER A 31 -3.49 -23.57 -19.82
N GLN A 32 -3.82 -22.43 -19.22
CA GLN A 32 -4.36 -21.25 -19.90
C GLN A 32 -3.28 -20.22 -20.29
N VAL A 33 -2.01 -20.58 -20.11
CA VAL A 33 -0.86 -19.73 -20.40
C VAL A 33 0.11 -20.43 -21.34
N MET A 34 0.53 -19.70 -22.37
CA MET A 34 1.58 -20.15 -23.28
C MET A 34 2.80 -19.22 -23.19
N VAL A 35 3.97 -19.79 -23.35
CA VAL A 35 5.23 -19.05 -23.50
C VAL A 35 5.92 -19.52 -24.76
N ASN A 36 6.20 -18.62 -25.70
CA ASN A 36 6.80 -18.91 -27.01
C ASN A 36 6.06 -20.04 -27.76
N GLY A 37 4.71 -20.05 -27.70
CA GLY A 37 3.87 -21.05 -28.37
C GLY A 37 3.75 -22.39 -27.61
N VAL A 38 4.36 -22.55 -26.44
CA VAL A 38 4.28 -23.79 -25.63
C VAL A 38 3.40 -23.56 -24.41
N ILE A 39 2.44 -24.47 -24.17
CA ILE A 39 1.58 -24.43 -22.97
C ILE A 39 2.44 -24.69 -21.73
N ILE A 40 2.27 -23.86 -20.71
CA ILE A 40 2.97 -23.95 -19.43
C ILE A 40 1.96 -24.27 -18.32
N ASP A 41 2.26 -25.27 -17.52
CA ASP A 41 1.47 -25.71 -16.35
C ASP A 41 2.22 -25.54 -15.02
N SER A 42 3.52 -25.22 -15.06
CA SER A 42 4.34 -25.01 -13.87
C SER A 42 4.45 -23.53 -13.47
N PRO A 43 3.92 -23.12 -12.31
CA PRO A 43 4.10 -21.76 -11.78
C PRO A 43 5.55 -21.38 -11.47
N ALA A 44 6.47 -22.37 -11.41
CA ALA A 44 7.90 -22.15 -11.18
C ALA A 44 8.65 -21.65 -12.43
N THR A 45 8.00 -21.73 -13.61
CA THR A 45 8.59 -21.30 -14.89
C THR A 45 9.12 -19.87 -14.82
N LEU A 46 10.35 -19.68 -15.30
CA LEU A 46 11.00 -18.38 -15.44
C LEU A 46 10.86 -17.89 -16.87
N VAL A 47 10.67 -16.60 -17.03
CA VAL A 47 10.60 -15.89 -18.30
C VAL A 47 11.49 -14.66 -18.26
N ASP A 48 11.91 -14.19 -19.41
CA ASP A 48 12.66 -12.95 -19.60
C ASP A 48 11.85 -11.94 -20.42
N ASN A 49 12.45 -10.79 -20.70
CA ASN A 49 11.80 -9.73 -21.46
C ASN A 49 11.59 -10.02 -22.95
N THR A 50 12.21 -11.11 -23.49
CA THR A 50 12.08 -11.55 -24.90
C THR A 50 11.01 -12.60 -25.07
N SER A 51 10.57 -13.22 -24.00
CA SER A 51 9.56 -14.28 -23.99
C SER A 51 8.20 -13.72 -24.44
N ILE A 52 7.56 -14.36 -25.40
CA ILE A 52 6.18 -14.05 -25.83
C ILE A 52 5.24 -14.80 -24.92
N ILE A 53 4.48 -14.07 -24.09
CA ILE A 53 3.53 -14.67 -23.15
C ILE A 53 2.11 -14.44 -23.67
N GLU A 54 1.34 -15.52 -23.73
CA GLU A 54 -0.09 -15.50 -24.05
C GLU A 54 -0.90 -15.97 -22.84
N VAL A 55 -1.96 -15.27 -22.52
CA VAL A 55 -2.90 -15.63 -21.45
C VAL A 55 -4.30 -15.72 -22.06
N SER A 56 -4.92 -16.89 -21.98
CA SER A 56 -6.24 -17.17 -22.57
C SER A 56 -6.34 -16.73 -24.03
N GLY A 57 -5.32 -17.01 -24.84
CA GLY A 57 -5.27 -16.72 -26.28
C GLY A 57 -4.93 -15.27 -26.64
N LYS A 58 -4.49 -14.43 -25.67
CA LYS A 58 -4.08 -13.06 -25.93
C LYS A 58 -2.64 -12.83 -25.51
N VAL A 59 -1.82 -12.29 -26.41
CA VAL A 59 -0.45 -11.86 -26.09
C VAL A 59 -0.51 -10.68 -25.13
N ILE A 60 0.30 -10.73 -24.06
CA ILE A 60 0.36 -9.69 -23.04
C ILE A 60 1.61 -8.81 -23.24
N ASP A 61 1.48 -7.51 -22.94
CA ASP A 61 2.61 -6.60 -22.89
C ASP A 61 3.31 -6.70 -21.53
N GLN A 62 4.55 -7.20 -21.52
CA GLN A 62 5.35 -7.33 -20.31
C GLN A 62 5.99 -6.00 -19.87
N GLN A 63 6.05 -4.99 -20.73
CA GLN A 63 6.82 -3.76 -20.50
C GLN A 63 5.94 -2.57 -20.13
N GLN A 64 4.98 -2.77 -19.24
CA GLN A 64 4.19 -1.64 -18.75
C GLN A 64 5.07 -0.61 -18.03
N THR A 65 4.98 0.64 -18.47
CA THR A 65 5.64 1.76 -17.79
C THR A 65 5.13 1.84 -16.35
N PRO A 66 6.03 1.89 -15.35
CA PRO A 66 5.63 2.08 -13.97
C PRO A 66 4.85 3.38 -13.78
N ARG A 67 3.71 3.32 -13.10
CA ARG A 67 2.85 4.44 -12.78
C ARG A 67 2.55 4.46 -11.29
N LEU A 68 2.37 5.64 -10.74
CA LEU A 68 2.08 5.88 -9.32
C LEU A 68 0.94 6.88 -9.19
N TRP A 69 0.02 6.62 -8.26
CA TRP A 69 -1.08 7.53 -7.92
C TRP A 69 -1.11 7.78 -6.43
N THR A 70 -1.47 9.01 -6.06
CA THR A 70 -1.95 9.35 -4.73
C THR A 70 -3.47 9.22 -4.72
N TYR A 71 -4.03 8.61 -3.68
CA TYR A 71 -5.46 8.43 -3.49
C TYR A 71 -5.84 8.80 -2.06
N TYR A 72 -6.94 9.54 -1.88
CA TYR A 72 -7.53 9.74 -0.56
C TYR A 72 -8.49 8.59 -0.27
N LYS A 73 -8.02 7.60 0.48
CA LYS A 73 -8.89 6.54 0.98
C LYS A 73 -9.85 7.09 2.03
N PRO A 74 -11.17 7.04 1.84
CA PRO A 74 -12.13 7.39 2.89
C PRO A 74 -12.16 6.32 3.99
N VAL A 75 -12.80 6.63 5.12
CA VAL A 75 -13.20 5.65 6.13
C VAL A 75 -14.25 4.71 5.52
N GLY A 76 -14.32 3.46 5.99
CA GLY A 76 -15.33 2.49 5.57
C GLY A 76 -14.88 1.52 4.46
N LEU A 77 -13.80 1.82 3.73
CA LEU A 77 -13.25 0.91 2.72
C LEU A 77 -12.09 0.09 3.31
N ILE A 78 -12.00 -1.18 2.96
CA ILE A 78 -10.84 -2.02 3.28
C ILE A 78 -9.80 -1.98 2.16
N THR A 79 -8.52 -2.01 2.53
CA THR A 79 -7.42 -2.08 1.57
C THR A 79 -7.12 -3.54 1.23
N SER A 80 -7.99 -4.15 0.42
CA SER A 80 -7.88 -5.54 -0.06
C SER A 80 -8.54 -5.68 -1.42
N HIS A 81 -8.02 -6.55 -2.29
CA HIS A 81 -8.64 -6.90 -3.58
C HIS A 81 -9.81 -7.87 -3.44
N LYS A 82 -9.88 -8.62 -2.34
CA LYS A 82 -10.97 -9.57 -2.05
C LYS A 82 -11.35 -9.42 -0.59
N ASP A 83 -12.64 -9.45 -0.30
CA ASP A 83 -13.17 -9.54 1.04
C ASP A 83 -14.16 -10.70 1.16
N ASN A 84 -13.99 -11.53 2.19
CA ASN A 84 -14.86 -12.69 2.42
C ASN A 84 -16.10 -12.33 3.27
N TYR A 85 -16.21 -11.09 3.72
CA TYR A 85 -17.28 -10.61 4.62
C TYR A 85 -18.21 -9.62 3.93
N GLY A 86 -18.08 -9.41 2.61
CA GLY A 86 -18.93 -8.49 1.84
C GLY A 86 -18.73 -7.01 2.14
N ARG A 87 -17.58 -6.61 2.72
CA ARG A 87 -17.27 -5.20 2.96
C ARG A 87 -16.72 -4.57 1.68
N GLU A 88 -17.08 -3.33 1.44
CA GLU A 88 -16.56 -2.56 0.31
C GLU A 88 -15.04 -2.43 0.35
N THR A 89 -14.41 -2.60 -0.80
CA THR A 89 -12.97 -2.50 -0.94
C THR A 89 -12.55 -1.23 -1.69
N VAL A 90 -11.33 -0.77 -1.41
CA VAL A 90 -10.71 0.33 -2.17
C VAL A 90 -10.69 0.03 -3.67
N PHE A 91 -10.42 -1.23 -4.05
CA PHE A 91 -10.22 -1.57 -5.45
C PHE A 91 -11.53 -1.67 -6.24
N GLU A 92 -12.62 -2.16 -5.64
CA GLU A 92 -13.96 -2.11 -6.24
C GLU A 92 -14.38 -0.67 -6.50
N ASN A 93 -14.18 0.21 -5.53
CA ASN A 93 -14.47 1.63 -5.67
C ASN A 93 -13.64 2.31 -6.77
N LEU A 94 -12.35 1.95 -6.92
CA LEU A 94 -11.48 2.48 -7.97
C LEU A 94 -11.85 1.97 -9.37
N VAL A 95 -12.32 0.72 -9.50
CA VAL A 95 -12.84 0.18 -10.77
C VAL A 95 -14.03 0.98 -11.26
N LEU A 96 -14.94 1.37 -10.36
CA LEU A 96 -16.09 2.24 -10.70
C LEU A 96 -15.66 3.61 -11.23
N GLN A 97 -14.43 4.04 -10.95
CA GLN A 97 -13.83 5.28 -11.43
C GLN A 97 -12.93 5.09 -12.66
N ASN A 98 -13.02 3.94 -13.35
CA ASN A 98 -12.20 3.59 -14.52
C ASN A 98 -10.67 3.60 -14.25
N MET A 99 -10.25 3.37 -13.01
CA MET A 99 -8.83 3.21 -12.68
C MET A 99 -8.30 1.92 -13.30
N PRO A 100 -7.13 1.93 -13.95
CA PRO A 100 -6.50 0.70 -14.40
C PRO A 100 -6.20 -0.21 -13.20
N ARG A 101 -5.90 -1.49 -13.47
CA ARG A 101 -5.52 -2.40 -12.39
C ARG A 101 -4.30 -1.89 -11.65
N VAL A 102 -4.46 -1.67 -10.35
CA VAL A 102 -3.40 -1.18 -9.45
C VAL A 102 -3.33 -2.05 -8.19
N ILE A 103 -2.22 -1.94 -7.49
CA ILE A 103 -2.02 -2.45 -6.12
C ILE A 103 -1.74 -1.27 -5.19
N SER A 104 -2.10 -1.42 -3.91
CA SER A 104 -1.74 -0.42 -2.90
C SER A 104 -0.30 -0.61 -2.43
N ILE A 105 0.35 0.50 -2.09
CA ILE A 105 1.62 0.54 -1.38
C ILE A 105 1.31 0.66 0.11
N GLY A 106 1.41 -0.46 0.81
CA GLY A 106 0.93 -0.59 2.18
C GLY A 106 -0.59 -0.58 2.28
N ARG A 107 -1.08 -0.48 3.51
CA ARG A 107 -2.52 -0.52 3.79
C ARG A 107 -2.90 0.59 4.76
N LEU A 108 -4.18 0.94 4.75
CA LEU A 108 -4.86 1.68 5.80
C LEU A 108 -6.03 0.82 6.30
N ASP A 109 -6.24 0.81 7.61
CA ASP A 109 -7.35 0.10 8.23
C ASP A 109 -8.71 0.65 7.79
N LEU A 110 -9.78 -0.11 8.03
CA LEU A 110 -11.17 0.29 7.76
C LEU A 110 -11.50 1.68 8.32
N ASN A 111 -11.12 1.92 9.58
CA ASN A 111 -11.37 3.17 10.32
C ASN A 111 -10.23 4.20 10.20
N SER A 112 -9.36 4.06 9.20
CA SER A 112 -8.30 5.02 8.91
C SER A 112 -8.50 5.60 7.53
N GLU A 113 -8.15 6.86 7.36
CA GLU A 113 -8.36 7.62 6.12
C GLU A 113 -7.09 8.34 5.65
N GLY A 114 -7.15 8.96 4.49
CA GLY A 114 -6.11 9.80 3.95
C GLY A 114 -5.26 9.12 2.88
N LEU A 115 -4.00 9.52 2.76
CA LEU A 115 -3.12 9.16 1.67
C LEU A 115 -2.87 7.66 1.58
N LEU A 116 -3.30 7.04 0.50
CA LEU A 116 -2.91 5.71 0.06
C LEU A 116 -2.21 5.84 -1.30
N LEU A 117 -1.01 5.29 -1.41
CA LEU A 117 -0.29 5.22 -2.67
C LEU A 117 -0.72 3.97 -3.43
N LEU A 118 -0.93 4.12 -4.75
CA LEU A 118 -1.32 3.04 -5.65
C LEU A 118 -0.33 2.97 -6.81
N THR A 119 -0.05 1.77 -7.30
CA THR A 119 0.86 1.57 -8.44
C THR A 119 0.45 0.35 -9.26
N ASN A 120 0.83 0.33 -10.54
CA ASN A 120 0.76 -0.85 -11.39
C ASN A 120 2.04 -1.73 -11.28
N ASN A 121 3.04 -1.32 -10.51
CA ASN A 121 4.34 -1.97 -10.44
C ASN A 121 4.62 -2.56 -9.04
N GLY A 122 4.71 -3.91 -8.98
CA GLY A 122 4.90 -4.63 -7.71
C GLY A 122 6.30 -4.45 -7.10
N ASP A 123 7.32 -4.17 -7.90
CA ASP A 123 8.68 -3.96 -7.39
C ASP A 123 8.80 -2.56 -6.76
N LEU A 124 8.14 -1.55 -7.35
CA LEU A 124 8.00 -0.24 -6.75
C LEU A 124 7.27 -0.32 -5.40
N ALA A 125 6.12 -1.03 -5.35
CA ALA A 125 5.40 -1.22 -4.10
C ALA A 125 6.28 -1.85 -3.01
N ARG A 126 7.01 -2.91 -3.37
CA ARG A 126 7.94 -3.59 -2.44
C ARG A 126 9.02 -2.65 -1.89
N LYS A 127 9.63 -1.83 -2.75
CA LYS A 127 10.68 -0.87 -2.30
C LYS A 127 10.16 0.10 -1.25
N PHE A 128 8.92 0.57 -1.40
CA PHE A 128 8.29 1.44 -0.41
C PHE A 128 7.95 0.74 0.90
N GLU A 129 7.53 -0.53 0.82
CA GLU A 129 7.05 -1.29 1.99
C GLU A 129 8.17 -1.88 2.84
N LEU A 130 9.35 -2.10 2.25
CA LEU A 130 10.49 -2.67 2.97
C LEU A 130 10.85 -1.81 4.20
N PRO A 131 10.98 -2.41 5.40
CA PRO A 131 11.40 -1.68 6.60
C PRO A 131 12.74 -0.97 6.44
N SER A 132 13.64 -1.54 5.63
CA SER A 132 14.96 -0.95 5.33
C SER A 132 14.87 0.39 4.58
N SER A 133 13.75 0.68 3.90
CA SER A 133 13.54 1.96 3.22
C SER A 133 13.40 3.13 4.20
N LYS A 134 13.04 2.87 5.45
CA LYS A 134 12.79 3.87 6.51
C LYS A 134 11.94 5.06 6.07
N LEU A 135 11.05 4.85 5.10
CA LEU A 135 10.21 5.90 4.57
C LEU A 135 9.21 6.38 5.63
N GLU A 136 9.19 7.67 5.83
CA GLU A 136 8.33 8.29 6.82
C GLU A 136 6.87 8.27 6.41
N ARG A 137 6.02 8.00 7.38
CA ARG A 137 4.57 8.09 7.29
C ARG A 137 4.10 9.10 8.32
N VAL A 138 3.48 10.17 7.86
CA VAL A 138 3.01 11.26 8.73
C VAL A 138 1.50 11.19 8.85
N TYR A 139 1.03 11.26 10.10
CA TYR A 139 -0.39 11.16 10.43
C TYR A 139 -0.86 12.37 11.23
N LYS A 140 -2.09 12.82 10.96
CA LYS A 140 -2.88 13.64 11.89
C LYS A 140 -3.80 12.71 12.67
N VAL A 141 -3.70 12.78 13.99
CA VAL A 141 -4.43 11.91 14.92
C VAL A 141 -5.29 12.76 15.84
N ARG A 142 -6.59 12.48 15.89
CA ARG A 142 -7.49 13.03 16.90
C ARG A 142 -7.76 11.95 17.94
N ALA A 143 -7.48 12.26 19.19
CA ALA A 143 -7.73 11.33 20.30
C ALA A 143 -8.39 12.03 21.48
N HIS A 144 -9.19 11.26 22.22
CA HIS A 144 -9.79 11.64 23.50
C HIS A 144 -8.92 11.13 24.64
N GLY A 145 -8.75 11.91 25.68
CA GLY A 145 -7.98 11.56 26.89
C GLY A 145 -6.89 12.58 27.23
N ASN A 146 -6.16 12.30 28.31
CA ASN A 146 -5.08 13.16 28.80
C ASN A 146 -3.74 12.81 28.10
N PRO A 147 -3.13 13.73 27.34
CA PRO A 147 -1.93 13.44 26.56
C PRO A 147 -0.62 13.42 27.37
N SER A 148 -0.63 13.79 28.63
CA SER A 148 0.57 14.09 29.42
C SER A 148 1.54 12.91 29.51
N LEU A 149 1.04 11.69 29.76
CA LEU A 149 1.86 10.47 29.87
C LEU A 149 2.41 10.06 28.49
N LEU A 150 1.58 10.11 27.45
CA LEU A 150 2.00 9.82 26.07
C LEU A 150 3.16 10.71 25.65
N LEU A 151 3.02 12.03 25.80
CA LEU A 151 4.03 13.01 25.35
C LEU A 151 5.38 12.87 26.08
N LYS A 152 5.37 12.38 27.31
CA LYS A 152 6.60 12.15 28.10
C LYS A 152 7.28 10.82 27.75
N ASN A 153 6.53 9.78 27.38
CA ASN A 153 7.02 8.39 27.41
C ASN A 153 6.81 7.61 26.10
N TYR A 154 6.52 8.25 24.96
CA TYR A 154 6.17 7.55 23.71
C TYR A 154 7.33 6.84 23.02
N LYS A 155 8.56 6.98 23.52
CA LYS A 155 9.74 6.37 22.93
C LYS A 155 10.04 4.99 23.51
N ASN A 156 10.51 4.06 22.66
CA ASN A 156 10.99 2.74 23.05
C ASN A 156 10.02 1.99 23.98
N ILE A 157 8.71 2.05 23.68
CA ILE A 157 7.68 1.36 24.46
C ILE A 157 7.50 -0.08 24.00
N GLU A 158 7.18 -0.96 24.94
CA GLU A 158 6.84 -2.36 24.66
C GLU A 158 5.39 -2.62 25.07
N ILE A 159 4.59 -3.16 24.13
CA ILE A 159 3.19 -3.52 24.34
C ILE A 159 3.01 -4.92 23.75
N ASP A 160 2.53 -5.88 24.54
CA ASP A 160 2.33 -7.27 24.12
C ASP A 160 3.59 -7.88 23.48
N GLN A 161 4.77 -7.69 24.07
CA GLN A 161 6.07 -8.15 23.59
C GLN A 161 6.49 -7.55 22.22
N ILE A 162 5.79 -6.51 21.76
CA ILE A 162 6.12 -5.79 20.55
C ILE A 162 6.68 -4.43 20.91
N ARG A 163 7.90 -4.15 20.46
CA ARG A 163 8.54 -2.85 20.65
C ARG A 163 8.02 -1.84 19.63
N TYR A 164 7.69 -0.64 20.10
CA TYR A 164 7.27 0.50 19.29
C TYR A 164 8.20 1.68 19.54
N ASP A 165 8.64 2.34 18.47
CA ASP A 165 9.52 3.53 18.57
C ASP A 165 9.11 4.58 17.53
N PRO A 166 8.01 5.30 17.74
CA PRO A 166 7.59 6.37 16.85
C PRO A 166 8.68 7.44 16.72
N LYS A 167 8.96 7.89 15.48
CA LYS A 167 9.95 8.96 15.26
C LYS A 167 9.54 10.25 15.96
N LEU A 168 8.25 10.59 15.93
CA LEU A 168 7.70 11.78 16.57
C LEU A 168 6.25 11.54 16.99
N ILE A 169 5.89 11.99 18.19
CA ILE A 169 4.50 12.29 18.59
C ILE A 169 4.49 13.70 19.15
N LYS A 170 3.79 14.62 18.47
CA LYS A 170 3.70 16.04 18.83
C LYS A 170 2.26 16.46 18.98
N LEU A 171 1.94 17.12 20.07
CA LEU A 171 0.64 17.76 20.27
C LEU A 171 0.55 19.02 19.37
N ILE A 172 -0.48 19.09 18.50
CA ILE A 172 -0.74 20.22 17.62
C ILE A 172 -1.74 21.16 18.27
N LYS A 173 -2.82 20.60 18.84
CA LYS A 173 -3.91 21.37 19.43
C LYS A 173 -4.55 20.60 20.56
N SER A 174 -4.72 21.25 21.70
CA SER A 174 -5.48 20.73 22.85
C SER A 174 -6.89 21.35 22.82
N GLY A 175 -7.91 20.49 22.95
CA GLY A 175 -9.29 20.90 23.17
C GLY A 175 -9.76 20.47 24.56
N LYS A 176 -11.01 20.73 24.91
CA LYS A 176 -11.57 20.33 26.22
C LYS A 176 -11.52 18.83 26.45
N THR A 177 -11.82 18.02 25.45
CA THR A 177 -11.91 16.55 25.54
C THR A 177 -11.09 15.82 24.50
N ASN A 178 -10.75 16.46 23.40
CA ASN A 178 -10.01 15.87 22.30
C ASN A 178 -8.77 16.69 22.00
N CYS A 179 -7.69 15.98 21.71
CA CYS A 179 -6.42 16.56 21.27
C CYS A 179 -6.09 16.14 19.84
N TRP A 180 -5.42 16.99 19.10
CA TRP A 180 -4.84 16.68 17.80
C TRP A 180 -3.34 16.53 17.91
N PHE A 181 -2.82 15.48 17.26
CA PHE A 181 -1.40 15.16 17.23
C PHE A 181 -0.91 15.04 15.80
N GLU A 182 0.38 15.33 15.61
CA GLU A 182 1.18 14.87 14.50
C GLU A 182 1.98 13.66 14.96
N VAL A 183 1.91 12.56 14.20
CA VAL A 183 2.67 11.34 14.47
C VAL A 183 3.47 10.97 13.25
N ILE A 184 4.78 10.73 13.43
CA ILE A 184 5.69 10.28 12.36
C ILE A 184 6.19 8.89 12.72
N LEU A 185 5.95 7.94 11.81
CA LEU A 185 6.45 6.57 11.88
C LEU A 185 7.40 6.29 10.73
N THR A 186 8.40 5.45 10.94
CA THR A 186 9.28 4.88 9.90
C THR A 186 8.98 3.41 9.63
N GLU A 187 8.08 2.83 10.40
CA GLU A 187 7.59 1.46 10.28
C GLU A 187 6.05 1.47 10.13
N GLY A 188 5.44 0.32 10.03
CA GLY A 188 3.98 0.20 9.84
C GLY A 188 3.46 -1.07 10.48
N LYS A 189 3.66 -1.21 11.78
CA LYS A 189 3.09 -2.33 12.54
C LYS A 189 1.57 -2.26 12.59
N ASN A 190 0.95 -3.42 12.76
CA ASN A 190 -0.51 -3.49 12.79
C ASN A 190 -1.09 -2.59 13.88
N ARG A 191 -1.96 -1.64 13.46
CA ARG A 191 -2.65 -0.67 14.31
C ARG A 191 -1.75 0.09 15.30
N GLU A 192 -0.50 0.33 14.93
CA GLU A 192 0.57 0.86 15.76
C GLU A 192 0.15 2.12 16.54
N ILE A 193 -0.32 3.16 15.85
CA ILE A 193 -0.74 4.41 16.51
C ILE A 193 -1.87 4.16 17.51
N ARG A 194 -2.86 3.33 17.15
CA ARG A 194 -4.00 3.06 18.04
C ARG A 194 -3.56 2.32 19.29
N LYS A 195 -2.67 1.32 19.17
CA LYS A 195 -2.12 0.58 20.30
C LYS A 195 -1.28 1.47 21.23
N ILE A 196 -0.43 2.32 20.66
CA ILE A 196 0.37 3.27 21.44
C ILE A 196 -0.53 4.21 22.23
N PHE A 197 -1.52 4.82 21.57
CA PHE A 197 -2.41 5.77 22.23
C PHE A 197 -3.26 5.10 23.32
N GLU A 198 -3.80 3.91 23.03
CA GLU A 198 -4.57 3.10 23.99
C GLU A 198 -3.77 2.72 25.23
N TYR A 199 -2.49 2.33 25.04
CA TYR A 199 -1.56 2.02 26.14
C TYR A 199 -1.40 3.18 27.14
N PHE A 200 -1.46 4.43 26.64
CA PHE A 200 -1.44 5.64 27.47
C PHE A 200 -2.84 6.16 27.85
N GLY A 201 -3.88 5.37 27.68
CA GLY A 201 -5.25 5.73 28.07
C GLY A 201 -5.93 6.72 27.15
N LEU A 202 -5.46 6.88 25.86
CA LEU A 202 -6.13 7.72 24.89
C LEU A 202 -6.89 6.89 23.85
N SER A 203 -8.10 7.32 23.50
CA SER A 203 -8.92 6.70 22.45
C SER A 203 -8.81 7.47 21.13
N VAL A 204 -8.23 6.85 20.09
CA VAL A 204 -8.11 7.44 18.76
C VAL A 204 -9.44 7.38 18.03
N ASN A 205 -10.07 8.54 17.80
CA ASN A 205 -11.34 8.67 17.10
C ASN A 205 -11.22 9.17 15.65
N ARG A 206 -10.06 9.71 15.23
CA ARG A 206 -9.75 10.00 13.82
C ARG A 206 -8.27 9.80 13.53
N LEU A 207 -7.96 9.12 12.42
CA LEU A 207 -6.59 8.80 12.00
C LEU A 207 -6.45 9.05 10.50
N ILE A 208 -5.69 10.08 10.14
CA ILE A 208 -5.52 10.54 8.76
C ILE A 208 -4.05 10.43 8.39
N ARG A 209 -3.68 9.60 7.41
CA ARG A 209 -2.33 9.65 6.86
C ARG A 209 -2.22 10.81 5.87
N ILE A 210 -1.35 11.77 6.17
CA ILE A 210 -1.18 12.98 5.36
C ILE A 210 0.06 12.95 4.47
N SER A 211 1.03 12.06 4.78
CA SER A 211 2.23 11.87 3.95
C SER A 211 2.75 10.45 4.03
N TYR A 212 3.40 9.97 2.95
CA TYR A 212 4.12 8.72 2.88
C TYR A 212 5.30 8.83 1.89
N GLY A 213 6.54 8.64 2.37
CA GLY A 213 7.75 8.62 1.54
C GLY A 213 7.97 9.92 0.74
N GLY A 214 7.52 11.06 1.26
CA GLY A 214 7.62 12.36 0.60
C GLY A 214 6.43 12.71 -0.30
N PHE A 215 5.50 11.78 -0.57
CA PHE A 215 4.22 12.09 -1.21
C PHE A 215 3.25 12.63 -0.18
N ILE A 216 2.51 13.66 -0.53
CA ILE A 216 1.57 14.34 0.36
C ILE A 216 0.13 14.15 -0.14
N LEU A 217 -0.81 14.15 0.80
CA LEU A 217 -2.24 14.10 0.51
C LEU A 217 -2.70 15.36 -0.25
N GLY A 218 -2.16 16.52 0.10
CA GLY A 218 -2.52 17.80 -0.51
C GLY A 218 -4.00 18.12 -0.37
N ASP A 219 -4.59 18.63 -1.44
CA ASP A 219 -5.99 19.08 -1.50
C ASP A 219 -6.97 17.99 -1.99
N LEU A 220 -6.49 16.73 -2.12
CA LEU A 220 -7.35 15.62 -2.49
C LEU A 220 -8.52 15.50 -1.52
N GLN A 221 -9.72 15.40 -2.07
CA GLN A 221 -10.91 15.09 -1.29
C GLN A 221 -11.07 13.57 -1.13
N PRO A 222 -11.84 13.10 -0.14
CA PRO A 222 -12.13 11.67 0.01
C PRO A 222 -12.59 11.05 -1.31
N ASN A 223 -12.03 9.89 -1.64
CA ASN A 223 -12.30 9.15 -2.87
C ASN A 223 -11.66 9.71 -4.16
N GLN A 224 -10.94 10.82 -4.08
CA GLN A 224 -10.21 11.34 -5.23
C GLN A 224 -8.82 10.71 -5.34
N TYR A 225 -8.32 10.61 -6.58
CA TYR A 225 -6.95 10.20 -6.86
C TYR A 225 -6.29 11.16 -7.88
N LYS A 226 -4.96 11.14 -7.88
CA LYS A 226 -4.15 11.92 -8.82
C LYS A 226 -2.95 11.09 -9.25
N GLU A 227 -2.72 11.01 -10.56
CA GLU A 227 -1.51 10.38 -11.08
C GLU A 227 -0.29 11.29 -10.83
N MET A 228 0.80 10.66 -10.44
CA MET A 228 2.04 11.35 -10.14
C MET A 228 2.96 11.36 -11.37
N PRO A 229 3.58 12.50 -11.71
CA PRO A 229 4.59 12.54 -12.76
C PRO A 229 5.73 11.57 -12.47
N PHE A 230 6.22 10.88 -13.51
CA PHE A 230 7.29 9.87 -13.42
C PHE A 230 8.53 10.40 -12.67
N GLU A 231 8.91 11.66 -12.91
CA GLU A 231 10.03 12.35 -12.27
C GLU A 231 9.96 12.36 -10.72
N LYS A 232 8.75 12.32 -10.15
CA LYS A 232 8.54 12.34 -8.71
C LYS A 232 8.91 11.01 -8.03
N PHE A 233 8.89 9.90 -8.77
CA PHE A 233 9.12 8.58 -8.19
C PHE A 233 10.20 7.74 -8.91
N LYS A 234 10.78 8.20 -10.03
CA LYS A 234 11.84 7.47 -10.75
C LYS A 234 13.02 7.05 -9.87
N LYS A 235 13.35 7.83 -8.84
CA LYS A 235 14.42 7.50 -7.88
C LYS A 235 14.14 6.24 -7.06
N PHE A 236 12.92 5.76 -7.06
CA PHE A 236 12.50 4.54 -6.36
C PHE A 236 12.41 3.33 -7.31
N LEU A 237 12.70 3.47 -8.60
CA LEU A 237 12.79 2.39 -9.57
C LEU A 237 14.23 1.87 -9.68
#